data_addcff10a4179a10e38822381159f58c
#
_entry.id   addcff10a4179a10e38822381159f58c
#
_cell.length_a   1.000
_cell.length_b   1.000
_cell.length_c   1.000
_cell.angle_alpha   90.00
_cell.angle_beta   90.00
_cell.angle_gamma   90.00
#
_symmetry.space_group_name_H-M   'P 1'
#
loop_
_entity.id
_entity.type
_entity.pdbx_description
1 polymer ?
#
loop_
_entity_poly.entity_id
_entity_poly.type
_entity_poly.pdbx_seq_one_letter_code
_entity_poly.pdbx_strand_id
1 'polypeptide(L)'
;MHSFYSHVKLGDNLYRERNGVDFEDLEPGMVFQHRPGRTVYQTENALHSLYTLNQAAIHYDACYAASTEFGKPLIVTTLTLSIVMAMSTKTFGRVCANLGMKEVRMPAPVFDGDTLYSESEVLEKRLSNSRPGNGVLTIHTRGLNQKGVTVCEYTRTLLLYLRGHEPYAAAAY
;
A
#
# COMPACT_ATOMS: atom_id res chain seq x y z
N MET A 1 21.44 19.29 18.00
CA MET A 1 21.23 19.05 16.55
C MET A 1 19.84 18.45 16.40
N HIS A 2 18.89 19.14 15.76
CA HIS A 2 17.55 18.58 15.54
C HIS A 2 17.64 17.47 14.48
N SER A 3 17.24 16.25 14.84
CA SER A 3 17.12 15.13 13.92
C SER A 3 15.62 14.87 13.66
N PHE A 4 15.22 14.96 12.40
CA PHE A 4 13.86 14.64 11.97
C PHE A 4 13.89 13.31 11.21
N TYR A 5 13.25 12.27 11.72
CA TYR A 5 13.20 10.96 11.07
C TYR A 5 12.59 11.00 9.65
N SER A 6 11.66 11.92 9.43
CA SER A 6 10.96 12.09 8.15
C SER A 6 11.62 13.06 7.17
N HIS A 7 12.77 13.67 7.54
CA HIS A 7 13.42 14.69 6.74
C HIS A 7 14.94 14.49 6.69
N VAL A 8 15.53 14.88 5.59
CA VAL A 8 16.98 14.94 5.38
C VAL A 8 17.42 16.40 5.39
N LYS A 9 18.46 16.72 6.14
CA LYS A 9 19.05 18.06 6.14
C LYS A 9 19.89 18.25 4.88
N LEU A 10 19.59 19.27 4.09
CA LEU A 10 20.30 19.63 2.85
C LEU A 10 21.22 20.84 3.02
N GLY A 11 21.01 21.67 4.05
CA GLY A 11 21.78 22.87 4.32
C GLY A 11 21.37 23.50 5.65
N ASP A 12 21.88 24.71 5.93
CA ASP A 12 21.45 25.45 7.12
C ASP A 12 19.99 25.83 6.98
N ASN A 13 19.14 25.34 7.89
CA ASN A 13 17.68 25.55 7.90
C ASN A 13 16.93 25.03 6.65
N LEU A 14 17.55 24.19 5.80
CA LEU A 14 16.92 23.59 4.64
C LEU A 14 16.79 22.06 4.86
N TYR A 15 15.56 21.59 4.78
CA TYR A 15 15.20 20.19 4.98
C TYR A 15 14.33 19.71 3.83
N ARG A 16 14.50 18.45 3.44
CA ARG A 16 13.66 17.77 2.44
C ARG A 16 12.96 16.58 3.08
N GLU A 17 11.71 16.34 2.73
CA GLU A 17 10.99 15.14 3.15
C GLU A 17 11.69 13.88 2.62
N ARG A 18 11.85 12.89 3.48
CA ARG A 18 12.46 11.60 3.11
C ARG A 18 11.39 10.72 2.46
N ASN A 19 11.68 10.20 1.28
CA ASN A 19 10.81 9.28 0.57
C ASN A 19 11.28 7.84 0.79
N GLY A 20 10.53 7.11 1.61
CA GLY A 20 10.77 5.69 1.87
C GLY A 20 11.93 5.38 2.81
N VAL A 21 12.00 4.11 3.18
CA VAL A 21 13.09 3.50 3.95
C VAL A 21 14.13 2.95 2.96
N ASP A 22 15.41 3.11 3.27
CA ASP A 22 16.46 2.53 2.44
C ASP A 22 16.42 1.00 2.50
N PHE A 23 16.72 0.33 1.39
CA PHE A 23 16.75 -1.13 1.33
C PHE A 23 17.67 -1.73 2.39
N GLU A 24 18.81 -1.10 2.65
CA GLU A 24 19.82 -1.54 3.61
C GLU A 24 19.28 -1.56 5.05
N ASP A 25 18.36 -0.68 5.37
CA ASP A 25 17.77 -0.52 6.71
C ASP A 25 16.57 -1.45 6.96
N LEU A 26 16.14 -2.21 5.95
CA LEU A 26 15.04 -3.18 6.06
C LEU A 26 15.59 -4.55 6.44
N GLU A 27 14.98 -5.21 7.44
CA GLU A 27 15.36 -6.56 7.85
C GLU A 27 14.13 -7.48 7.96
N PRO A 28 14.26 -8.78 7.64
CA PRO A 28 13.20 -9.75 7.86
C PRO A 28 12.66 -9.72 9.30
N GLY A 29 11.35 -9.82 9.45
CA GLY A 29 10.64 -9.73 10.72
C GLY A 29 10.28 -8.30 11.14
N MET A 30 10.75 -7.25 10.46
CA MET A 30 10.28 -5.89 10.71
C MET A 30 8.83 -5.73 10.24
N VAL A 31 8.00 -5.11 11.10
CA VAL A 31 6.60 -4.80 10.80
C VAL A 31 6.41 -3.29 10.78
N PHE A 32 5.83 -2.80 9.69
CA PHE A 32 5.53 -1.39 9.47
C PHE A 32 4.03 -1.16 9.50
N GLN A 33 3.54 -0.36 10.43
CA GLN A 33 2.17 0.10 10.46
C GLN A 33 2.03 1.39 9.64
N HIS A 34 1.27 1.33 8.56
CA HIS A 34 1.06 2.48 7.67
C HIS A 34 -0.05 3.37 8.19
N ARG A 35 0.27 4.63 8.39
CA ARG A 35 -0.66 5.65 8.89
C ARG A 35 -0.54 6.95 8.07
N PRO A 36 -1.63 7.75 7.95
CA PRO A 36 -2.94 7.59 8.59
C PRO A 36 -3.76 6.46 7.98
N GLY A 37 -4.84 6.06 8.67
CA GLY A 37 -5.90 5.24 8.08
C GLY A 37 -6.69 6.05 7.04
N ARG A 38 -7.46 5.35 6.18
CA ARG A 38 -8.27 5.98 5.15
C ARG A 38 -9.69 5.43 5.17
N THR A 39 -10.67 6.30 5.37
CA THR A 39 -12.09 5.97 5.22
C THR A 39 -12.43 5.88 3.73
N VAL A 40 -13.14 4.83 3.35
CA VAL A 40 -13.60 4.61 1.98
C VAL A 40 -15.07 4.97 1.85
N TYR A 41 -15.45 5.56 0.72
CA TYR A 41 -16.80 6.04 0.48
C TYR A 41 -17.44 5.41 -0.76
N GLN A 42 -18.78 5.28 -0.75
CA GLN A 42 -19.55 4.72 -1.88
C GLN A 42 -19.36 5.52 -3.17
N THR A 43 -19.10 6.82 -3.08
CA THR A 43 -18.79 7.65 -4.25
C THR A 43 -17.53 7.17 -4.99
N GLU A 44 -16.48 6.83 -4.23
CA GLU A 44 -15.24 6.30 -4.80
C GLU A 44 -15.46 4.92 -5.41
N ASN A 45 -16.28 4.11 -4.76
CA ASN A 45 -16.65 2.78 -5.22
C ASN A 45 -17.36 2.82 -6.58
N ALA A 46 -18.35 3.70 -6.72
CA ALA A 46 -19.07 3.92 -7.97
C ALA A 46 -18.12 4.40 -9.09
N LEU A 47 -17.28 5.40 -8.80
CA LEU A 47 -16.30 5.90 -9.75
C LEU A 47 -15.31 4.82 -10.16
N HIS A 48 -14.78 4.04 -9.21
CA HIS A 48 -13.86 2.94 -9.50
C HIS A 48 -14.51 1.87 -10.38
N SER A 49 -15.77 1.53 -10.12
CA SER A 49 -16.53 0.59 -10.96
C SER A 49 -16.69 1.11 -12.39
N LEU A 50 -16.98 2.40 -12.57
CA LEU A 50 -17.07 3.03 -13.88
C LEU A 50 -15.72 3.00 -14.63
N TYR A 51 -14.64 3.40 -13.98
CA TYR A 51 -13.30 3.43 -14.62
C TYR A 51 -12.77 2.06 -14.98
N THR A 52 -13.12 1.03 -14.21
CA THR A 52 -12.65 -0.34 -14.43
C THR A 52 -13.63 -1.19 -15.25
N LEU A 53 -14.75 -0.61 -15.69
CA LEU A 53 -15.83 -1.31 -16.39
C LEU A 53 -16.38 -2.49 -15.56
N ASN A 54 -16.34 -2.40 -14.23
CA ASN A 54 -16.95 -3.39 -13.36
C ASN A 54 -18.46 -3.17 -13.31
N GLN A 55 -19.23 -4.07 -13.93
CA GLN A 55 -20.68 -4.01 -14.05
C GLN A 55 -21.42 -4.85 -13.00
N ALA A 56 -20.73 -5.34 -11.95
CA ALA A 56 -21.38 -6.11 -10.90
C ALA A 56 -22.26 -5.19 -10.04
N ALA A 57 -23.57 -5.37 -10.13
CA ALA A 57 -24.59 -4.53 -9.48
C ALA A 57 -24.40 -4.40 -7.96
N ILE A 58 -23.84 -5.42 -7.30
CA ILE A 58 -23.55 -5.42 -5.86
C ILE A 58 -22.70 -4.23 -5.38
N HIS A 59 -21.96 -3.57 -6.27
CA HIS A 59 -21.07 -2.48 -5.92
C HIS A 59 -21.67 -1.09 -6.04
N TYR A 60 -22.72 -0.90 -6.87
CA TYR A 60 -23.24 0.44 -7.16
C TYR A 60 -24.77 0.52 -7.31
N ASP A 61 -25.49 -0.61 -7.45
CA ASP A 61 -26.95 -0.64 -7.43
C ASP A 61 -27.44 -0.91 -6.01
N ALA A 62 -27.87 0.15 -5.34
CA ALA A 62 -28.30 0.08 -3.95
C ALA A 62 -29.59 -0.76 -3.78
N CYS A 63 -30.47 -0.75 -4.79
CA CYS A 63 -31.71 -1.55 -4.75
C CYS A 63 -31.38 -3.04 -4.86
N TYR A 64 -30.48 -3.40 -5.78
CA TYR A 64 -30.00 -4.77 -5.89
C TYR A 64 -29.25 -5.20 -4.61
N ALA A 65 -28.33 -4.41 -4.15
CA ALA A 65 -27.51 -4.73 -2.97
C ALA A 65 -28.35 -4.90 -1.69
N ALA A 66 -29.43 -4.11 -1.54
CA ALA A 66 -30.37 -4.25 -0.42
C ALA A 66 -31.11 -5.59 -0.38
N SER A 67 -31.23 -6.28 -1.52
CA SER A 67 -31.86 -7.60 -1.62
C SER A 67 -30.89 -8.77 -1.40
N THR A 68 -29.57 -8.49 -1.24
CA THR A 68 -28.56 -9.50 -0.97
C THR A 68 -28.36 -9.73 0.54
N GLU A 69 -27.61 -10.78 0.89
CA GLU A 69 -27.22 -11.04 2.29
C GLU A 69 -26.44 -9.91 2.95
N PHE A 70 -25.86 -9.00 2.17
CA PHE A 70 -25.09 -7.85 2.67
C PHE A 70 -25.95 -6.64 3.00
N GLY A 71 -27.15 -6.52 2.42
CA GLY A 71 -28.13 -5.46 2.68
C GLY A 71 -27.72 -4.06 2.20
N LYS A 72 -26.54 -3.92 1.60
CA LYS A 72 -25.96 -2.65 1.10
C LYS A 72 -24.81 -2.89 0.14
N PRO A 73 -24.42 -1.89 -0.70
CA PRO A 73 -23.32 -2.05 -1.63
C PRO A 73 -22.01 -2.41 -0.95
N LEU A 74 -21.29 -3.37 -1.56
CA LEU A 74 -19.92 -3.72 -1.17
C LEU A 74 -18.92 -2.81 -1.87
N ILE A 75 -17.85 -2.45 -1.17
CA ILE A 75 -16.68 -1.84 -1.80
C ILE A 75 -16.02 -2.88 -2.70
N VAL A 76 -15.72 -2.49 -3.94
CA VAL A 76 -15.12 -3.40 -4.92
C VAL A 76 -13.73 -3.86 -4.46
N THR A 77 -13.44 -5.13 -4.66
CA THR A 77 -12.21 -5.80 -4.23
C THR A 77 -10.96 -5.05 -4.68
N THR A 78 -10.91 -4.61 -5.93
CA THR A 78 -9.75 -3.91 -6.50
C THR A 78 -9.54 -2.53 -5.91
N LEU A 79 -10.59 -1.81 -5.50
CA LEU A 79 -10.45 -0.55 -4.78
C LEU A 79 -9.86 -0.77 -3.38
N THR A 80 -10.38 -1.76 -2.63
CA THR A 80 -9.84 -2.14 -1.32
C THR A 80 -8.36 -2.50 -1.42
N LEU A 81 -8.00 -3.37 -2.36
CA LEU A 81 -6.60 -3.77 -2.61
C LEU A 81 -5.72 -2.56 -2.94
N SER A 82 -6.20 -1.67 -3.83
CA SER A 82 -5.46 -0.47 -4.23
C SER A 82 -5.19 0.47 -3.06
N ILE A 83 -6.18 0.70 -2.20
CA ILE A 83 -6.05 1.54 -1.00
C ILE A 83 -5.03 0.94 -0.04
N VAL A 84 -5.18 -0.35 0.32
CA VAL A 84 -4.29 -1.04 1.26
C VAL A 84 -2.84 -1.04 0.74
N MET A 85 -2.64 -1.26 -0.56
CA MET A 85 -1.33 -1.23 -1.18
C MET A 85 -0.73 0.18 -1.20
N ALA A 86 -1.51 1.20 -1.57
CA ALA A 86 -1.06 2.58 -1.66
C ALA A 86 -0.61 3.14 -0.30
N MET A 87 -1.22 2.71 0.82
CA MET A 87 -0.81 3.13 2.16
C MET A 87 0.64 2.75 2.49
N SER A 88 1.19 1.72 1.85
CA SER A 88 2.58 1.29 2.04
C SER A 88 3.62 2.13 1.28
N THR A 89 3.19 3.01 0.37
CA THR A 89 4.11 3.75 -0.51
C THR A 89 5.04 4.71 0.22
N LYS A 90 4.59 5.27 1.34
CA LYS A 90 5.45 6.13 2.17
C LYS A 90 6.61 5.36 2.80
N THR A 91 6.42 4.09 3.13
CA THR A 91 7.47 3.22 3.69
C THR A 91 8.37 2.67 2.59
N PHE A 92 7.78 2.12 1.53
CA PHE A 92 8.50 1.48 0.43
C PHE A 92 8.60 2.37 -0.81
N GLY A 93 8.72 3.69 -0.63
CA GLY A 93 8.72 4.68 -1.72
C GLY A 93 9.90 4.59 -2.68
N ARG A 94 10.98 3.88 -2.30
CA ARG A 94 12.17 3.66 -3.13
C ARG A 94 12.02 2.47 -4.09
N VAL A 95 10.78 2.10 -4.40
CA VAL A 95 10.48 1.01 -5.32
C VAL A 95 10.82 1.40 -6.76
N CYS A 96 11.55 0.50 -7.44
CA CYS A 96 11.81 0.56 -8.87
C CYS A 96 10.68 -0.15 -9.66
N ALA A 97 10.22 -1.31 -9.15
CA ALA A 97 9.17 -2.10 -9.78
C ALA A 97 8.45 -3.03 -8.79
N ASN A 98 7.18 -3.29 -9.06
CA ASN A 98 6.47 -4.43 -8.49
C ASN A 98 6.76 -5.65 -9.36
N LEU A 99 7.40 -6.67 -8.81
CA LEU A 99 7.74 -7.89 -9.54
C LEU A 99 6.60 -8.90 -9.56
N GLY A 100 5.72 -8.85 -8.55
CA GLY A 100 4.56 -9.72 -8.51
C GLY A 100 3.82 -9.67 -7.17
N MET A 101 2.64 -10.26 -7.19
CA MET A 101 1.79 -10.49 -6.01
C MET A 101 1.31 -11.92 -6.03
N LYS A 102 1.20 -12.52 -4.84
CA LYS A 102 0.64 -13.86 -4.64
C LYS A 102 -0.22 -13.91 -3.39
N GLU A 103 -1.04 -14.94 -3.30
CA GLU A 103 -1.88 -15.20 -2.13
C GLU A 103 -2.78 -14.02 -1.76
N VAL A 104 -3.32 -13.35 -2.78
CA VAL A 104 -4.27 -12.25 -2.56
C VAL A 104 -5.58 -12.81 -2.04
N ARG A 105 -5.99 -12.40 -0.85
CA ARG A 105 -7.23 -12.82 -0.19
C ARG A 105 -8.02 -11.62 0.31
N MET A 106 -9.33 -11.75 0.27
CA MET A 106 -10.30 -10.76 0.76
C MET A 106 -11.21 -11.45 1.79
N PRO A 107 -10.73 -11.70 3.02
CA PRO A 107 -11.44 -12.56 3.97
C PRO A 107 -12.72 -11.96 4.55
N ALA A 108 -12.89 -10.64 4.48
CA ALA A 108 -14.08 -9.96 4.95
C ALA A 108 -14.51 -8.81 4.02
N PRO A 109 -15.81 -8.53 3.91
CA PRO A 109 -16.31 -7.43 3.11
C PRO A 109 -15.94 -6.06 3.68
N VAL A 110 -15.85 -5.07 2.79
CA VAL A 110 -15.67 -3.65 3.12
C VAL A 110 -16.91 -2.89 2.66
N PHE A 111 -17.35 -1.93 3.46
CA PHE A 111 -18.52 -1.12 3.21
C PHE A 111 -18.22 0.37 3.22
N ASP A 112 -19.15 1.15 2.70
CA ASP A 112 -19.16 2.60 2.83
C ASP A 112 -18.98 3.04 4.29
N GLY A 113 -18.07 3.97 4.54
CA GLY A 113 -17.73 4.48 5.86
C GLY A 113 -16.71 3.62 6.64
N ASP A 114 -16.29 2.46 6.14
CA ASP A 114 -15.20 1.71 6.78
C ASP A 114 -13.88 2.47 6.65
N THR A 115 -13.11 2.48 7.74
CA THR A 115 -11.75 3.04 7.74
C THR A 115 -10.74 1.92 7.66
N LEU A 116 -9.92 1.97 6.63
CA LEU A 116 -8.87 0.99 6.37
C LEU A 116 -7.55 1.43 6.98
N TYR A 117 -6.84 0.48 7.52
CA TYR A 117 -5.46 0.56 7.99
C TYR A 117 -4.64 -0.50 7.29
N SER A 118 -3.36 -0.27 7.14
CA SER A 118 -2.47 -1.25 6.51
C SER A 118 -1.22 -1.46 7.36
N GLU A 119 -0.70 -2.67 7.35
CA GLU A 119 0.59 -3.02 7.93
C GLU A 119 1.31 -4.03 7.04
N SER A 120 2.63 -3.95 7.01
CA SER A 120 3.45 -4.83 6.19
C SER A 120 4.60 -5.41 6.99
N GLU A 121 4.79 -6.71 6.89
CA GLU A 121 5.91 -7.45 7.45
C GLU A 121 6.94 -7.74 6.35
N VAL A 122 8.20 -7.51 6.62
CA VAL A 122 9.30 -7.92 5.75
C VAL A 122 9.55 -9.40 5.95
N LEU A 123 9.37 -10.19 4.89
CA LEU A 123 9.59 -11.64 4.93
C LEU A 123 11.02 -12.01 4.50
N GLU A 124 11.49 -11.41 3.40
CA GLU A 124 12.79 -11.73 2.81
C GLU A 124 13.40 -10.50 2.14
N LYS A 125 14.73 -10.43 2.17
CA LYS A 125 15.48 -9.47 1.36
C LYS A 125 16.71 -10.12 0.77
N ARG A 126 17.08 -9.72 -0.44
CA ARG A 126 18.34 -10.13 -1.09
C ARG A 126 18.73 -9.12 -2.15
N LEU A 127 19.99 -9.09 -2.53
CA LEU A 127 20.43 -8.32 -3.69
C LEU A 127 19.85 -8.92 -4.98
N SER A 128 19.65 -8.08 -5.96
CA SER A 128 19.19 -8.51 -7.28
C SER A 128 20.35 -9.13 -8.08
N ASN A 129 20.14 -10.34 -8.61
CA ASN A 129 21.15 -11.01 -9.44
C ASN A 129 21.23 -10.44 -10.85
N SER A 130 20.13 -9.86 -11.35
CA SER A 130 20.00 -9.37 -12.74
C SER A 130 20.08 -7.86 -12.89
N ARG A 131 20.01 -7.11 -11.79
CA ARG A 131 20.02 -5.64 -11.79
C ARG A 131 20.95 -5.12 -10.70
N PRO A 132 22.24 -4.85 -11.01
CA PRO A 132 23.15 -4.16 -10.10
C PRO A 132 22.55 -2.84 -9.62
N GLY A 133 22.73 -2.50 -8.32
CA GLY A 133 22.15 -1.30 -7.72
C GLY A 133 20.69 -1.47 -7.24
N ASN A 134 20.15 -2.70 -7.29
CA ASN A 134 18.82 -3.02 -6.78
C ASN A 134 18.83 -4.17 -5.80
N GLY A 135 17.87 -4.15 -4.89
CA GLY A 135 17.52 -5.25 -3.99
C GLY A 135 16.12 -5.76 -4.23
N VAL A 136 15.88 -7.02 -3.95
CA VAL A 136 14.56 -7.67 -4.00
C VAL A 136 14.07 -7.81 -2.57
N LEU A 137 12.87 -7.30 -2.31
CA LEU A 137 12.18 -7.36 -1.02
C LEU A 137 10.87 -8.10 -1.17
N THR A 138 10.62 -9.08 -0.32
CA THR A 138 9.32 -9.75 -0.20
C THR A 138 8.65 -9.31 1.09
N ILE A 139 7.42 -8.82 0.99
CA ILE A 139 6.62 -8.35 2.12
C ILE A 139 5.26 -9.04 2.13
N HIS A 140 4.75 -9.31 3.33
CA HIS A 140 3.35 -9.66 3.55
C HIS A 140 2.60 -8.45 4.06
N THR A 141 1.48 -8.09 3.42
CA THR A 141 0.68 -6.92 3.79
C THR A 141 -0.72 -7.36 4.20
N ARG A 142 -1.21 -6.80 5.31
CA ARG A 142 -2.58 -6.94 5.78
C ARG A 142 -3.28 -5.60 5.80
N GLY A 143 -4.47 -5.55 5.23
CA GLY A 143 -5.43 -4.45 5.38
C GLY A 143 -6.44 -4.79 6.46
N LEU A 144 -6.61 -3.88 7.40
CA LEU A 144 -7.51 -4.03 8.54
C LEU A 144 -8.59 -2.95 8.48
N ASN A 145 -9.80 -3.25 8.92
CA ASN A 145 -10.80 -2.21 9.15
C ASN A 145 -10.66 -1.60 10.56
N GLN A 146 -11.50 -0.63 10.91
CA GLN A 146 -11.52 0.06 12.21
C GLN A 146 -11.80 -0.86 13.41
N LYS A 147 -12.27 -2.08 13.17
CA LYS A 147 -12.52 -3.11 14.20
C LYS A 147 -11.39 -4.12 14.32
N GLY A 148 -10.27 -3.92 13.56
CA GLY A 148 -9.14 -4.85 13.53
C GLY A 148 -9.39 -6.12 12.71
N VAL A 149 -10.49 -6.19 11.95
CA VAL A 149 -10.79 -7.33 11.07
C VAL A 149 -9.95 -7.23 9.81
N THR A 150 -9.26 -8.32 9.44
CA THR A 150 -8.54 -8.39 8.17
C THR A 150 -9.51 -8.42 7.00
N VAL A 151 -9.41 -7.44 6.11
CA VAL A 151 -10.26 -7.28 4.92
C VAL A 151 -9.52 -7.55 3.62
N CYS A 152 -8.20 -7.49 3.66
CA CYS A 152 -7.32 -7.74 2.52
C CYS A 152 -5.97 -8.24 3.02
N GLU A 153 -5.40 -9.24 2.38
CA GLU A 153 -4.02 -9.66 2.62
C GLU A 153 -3.36 -10.18 1.35
N TYR A 154 -2.06 -10.02 1.24
CA TYR A 154 -1.28 -10.50 0.10
C TYR A 154 0.21 -10.49 0.40
N THR A 155 0.96 -11.29 -0.35
CA THR A 155 2.42 -11.26 -0.39
C THR A 155 2.86 -10.57 -1.68
N ARG A 156 3.75 -9.58 -1.57
CA ARG A 156 4.24 -8.78 -2.69
C ARG A 156 5.77 -8.82 -2.76
N THR A 157 6.31 -8.97 -3.97
CA THR A 157 7.74 -8.89 -4.23
C THR A 157 8.05 -7.58 -4.95
N LEU A 158 8.95 -6.80 -4.37
CA LEU A 158 9.37 -5.48 -4.83
C LEU A 158 10.83 -5.50 -5.28
N LEU A 159 11.13 -4.71 -6.30
CA LEU A 159 12.49 -4.32 -6.63
C LEU A 159 12.71 -2.90 -6.12
N LEU A 160 13.65 -2.72 -5.19
CA LEU A 160 14.01 -1.43 -4.62
C LEU A 160 15.37 -0.96 -5.11
N TYR A 161 15.57 0.35 -5.17
CA TYR A 161 16.90 0.90 -5.35
C TYR A 161 17.72 0.71 -4.07
N LEU A 162 19.01 0.42 -4.24
CA LEU A 162 20.00 0.52 -3.16
C LEU A 162 20.32 1.99 -2.92
N ARG A 163 20.80 2.30 -1.74
CA ARG A 163 21.20 3.67 -1.37
C ARG A 163 22.24 4.22 -2.37
N GLY A 164 21.96 5.40 -2.90
CA GLY A 164 22.83 6.06 -3.89
C GLY A 164 22.65 5.59 -5.34
N HIS A 165 21.74 4.63 -5.61
CA HIS A 165 21.44 4.17 -6.96
C HIS A 165 20.06 4.65 -7.48
N GLU A 166 19.30 5.30 -6.65
CA GLU A 166 18.01 5.88 -7.00
C GLU A 166 18.17 7.12 -7.90
N PRO A 167 17.20 7.41 -8.77
CA PRO A 167 17.23 8.57 -9.66
C PRO A 167 16.93 9.90 -8.96
N TYR A 168 16.79 9.90 -7.64
CA TYR A 168 16.31 11.05 -6.87
C TYR A 168 17.24 12.27 -6.96
N ALA A 169 18.55 12.07 -6.97
CA ALA A 169 19.49 13.18 -7.11
C ALA A 169 19.30 13.93 -8.44
N ALA A 170 19.07 13.22 -9.55
CA ALA A 170 18.82 13.80 -10.85
C ALA A 170 17.46 14.51 -10.94
N ALA A 171 16.48 14.04 -10.17
CA ALA A 171 15.13 14.60 -10.11
C ALA A 171 14.94 15.65 -8.99
N ALA A 172 16.01 15.98 -8.27
CA ALA A 172 16.00 16.87 -7.11
C ALA A 172 15.04 16.45 -5.97
N TYR A 173 14.87 15.11 -5.82
CA TYR A 173 14.12 14.52 -4.71
C TYR A 173 14.98 14.27 -3.48
#